data_b923ac728e9d3ac78bff31f19ad91333
#
_entry.id   b923ac728e9d3ac78bff31f19ad91333
#
_cell.length_a   1.000
_cell.length_b   1.000
_cell.length_c   1.000
_cell.angle_alpha   90.00
_cell.angle_beta   90.00
_cell.angle_gamma   90.00
#
_symmetry.space_group_name_H-M   'P 1'
#
loop_
_entity.id
_entity.type
_entity.pdbx_description
1 polymer ?
#
loop_
_entity_poly.entity_id
_entity_poly.type
_entity_poly.pdbx_seq_one_letter_code
_entity_poly.pdbx_strand_id
1 'polypeptide(L)'
;MVIDEPHGPPKASVVAGALINPVNVNRCTMVADHQHYIAAALETYRSMEETLGISLLEAMQMFVFHKDETKRQLYNEKQLQLPAYIQQLTNAEITLTQQFFRNKYGIAKVGPVWKIHATQLLSAWSSFLKNKGLLLQEQFNIAECGIRPESVQYKTISAGKIIFCEGAAGMHNSFFKNLPFTKNRGEALLLSVPDLPAEYVYHYSIRLVPAAEGLFWCGSNYKWQFNNLLPDQNWRMQTEATLRQWLRLPFKVVDHVVAERPTTAGQQFLAGTHPAMPSVAIFNGLGTKGFSCGPALALDLCRHLTDPDQPASSRALH
;
A
#
# COMPACT_ATOMS: atom_id res chain seq x y z
N MET A 1 -16.12 15.22 8.90
CA MET A 1 -16.05 14.34 10.08
C MET A 1 -15.57 12.97 9.63
N VAL A 2 -14.63 12.36 10.35
CA VAL A 2 -14.17 10.97 10.16
C VAL A 2 -14.70 10.15 11.33
N ILE A 3 -15.23 8.96 11.05
CA ILE A 3 -15.63 7.98 12.07
C ILE A 3 -14.71 6.79 11.88
N ASP A 4 -13.93 6.41 12.89
CA ASP A 4 -12.95 5.33 12.81
C ASP A 4 -12.94 4.50 14.10
N GLU A 5 -12.98 3.18 13.93
CA GLU A 5 -12.98 2.23 15.04
C GLU A 5 -11.57 2.11 15.64
N PRO A 6 -11.38 2.38 16.96
CA PRO A 6 -10.06 2.37 17.58
C PRO A 6 -9.48 0.96 17.79
N HIS A 7 -10.32 -0.08 17.86
CA HIS A 7 -9.94 -1.45 18.26
C HIS A 7 -10.30 -2.51 17.21
N GLY A 8 -10.40 -2.13 15.95
CA GLY A 8 -10.68 -3.06 14.84
C GLY A 8 -9.50 -3.99 14.51
N PRO A 9 -9.72 -4.94 13.57
CA PRO A 9 -8.66 -5.85 13.12
C PRO A 9 -7.47 -5.10 12.50
N PRO A 10 -6.29 -5.73 12.39
CA PRO A 10 -5.11 -5.09 11.83
C PRO A 10 -5.38 -4.49 10.45
N LYS A 11 -5.23 -3.16 10.33
CA LYS A 11 -5.48 -2.42 9.08
C LYS A 11 -4.35 -2.68 8.09
N ALA A 12 -4.67 -3.02 6.85
CA ALA A 12 -3.69 -3.29 5.80
C ALA A 12 -2.70 -2.14 5.58
N SER A 13 -3.13 -0.89 5.74
CA SER A 13 -2.30 0.30 5.63
C SER A 13 -1.24 0.42 6.73
N VAL A 14 -1.49 -0.11 7.94
CA VAL A 14 -0.52 -0.12 9.04
C VAL A 14 0.55 -1.19 8.81
N VAL A 15 0.17 -2.33 8.24
CA VAL A 15 1.03 -3.51 8.04
C VAL A 15 1.83 -3.42 6.72
N ALA A 16 1.50 -2.47 5.85
CA ALA A 16 2.09 -2.36 4.52
C ALA A 16 3.57 -1.95 4.55
N GLY A 17 4.36 -2.46 3.60
CA GLY A 17 5.71 -1.94 3.32
C GLY A 17 5.72 -0.56 2.65
N ALA A 18 4.55 -0.01 2.32
CA ALA A 18 4.26 1.36 1.90
C ALA A 18 5.25 1.94 0.86
N LEU A 19 5.47 1.20 -0.23
CA LEU A 19 6.31 1.65 -1.33
C LEU A 19 5.49 2.14 -2.52
N ILE A 20 5.89 3.27 -3.08
CA ILE A 20 5.50 3.74 -4.40
C ILE A 20 6.58 3.32 -5.38
N ASN A 21 6.23 2.46 -6.32
CA ASN A 21 7.18 1.90 -7.28
C ASN A 21 6.56 1.90 -8.69
N PRO A 22 7.18 2.60 -9.67
CA PRO A 22 6.67 2.67 -11.04
C PRO A 22 6.81 1.36 -11.81
N VAL A 23 7.73 0.48 -11.40
CA VAL A 23 8.05 -0.76 -12.10
C VAL A 23 7.49 -1.97 -11.36
N ASN A 24 6.70 -2.79 -12.03
CA ASN A 24 6.39 -4.13 -11.54
C ASN A 24 7.63 -5.01 -11.66
N VAL A 25 8.36 -5.19 -10.58
CA VAL A 25 9.64 -5.92 -10.58
C VAL A 25 9.52 -7.40 -10.95
N ASN A 26 8.37 -8.01 -10.74
CA ASN A 26 8.15 -9.41 -11.12
C ASN A 26 7.96 -9.59 -12.62
N ARG A 27 7.27 -8.67 -13.27
CA ARG A 27 6.99 -8.67 -14.73
C ARG A 27 7.98 -7.82 -15.52
N CYS A 28 8.75 -6.97 -14.83
CA CYS A 28 9.65 -5.98 -15.41
C CYS A 28 8.91 -5.05 -16.41
N THR A 29 7.75 -4.56 -16.00
CA THR A 29 6.87 -3.70 -16.80
C THR A 29 6.50 -2.46 -16.01
N MET A 30 6.22 -1.36 -16.70
CA MET A 30 5.68 -0.16 -16.06
C MET A 30 4.27 -0.42 -15.53
N VAL A 31 3.95 0.18 -14.39
CA VAL A 31 2.58 0.27 -13.89
C VAL A 31 1.80 1.21 -14.83
N ALA A 32 0.59 0.81 -15.25
CA ALA A 32 -0.24 1.66 -16.09
C ALA A 32 -0.48 3.02 -15.40
N ASP A 33 -0.47 4.09 -16.16
CA ASP A 33 -0.68 5.48 -15.71
C ASP A 33 0.21 5.91 -14.52
N HIS A 34 1.38 5.24 -14.38
CA HIS A 34 2.27 5.46 -13.24
C HIS A 34 2.67 6.92 -13.05
N GLN A 35 2.85 7.68 -14.13
CA GLN A 35 3.21 9.12 -14.04
C GLN A 35 2.12 9.91 -13.33
N HIS A 36 0.86 9.72 -13.72
CA HIS A 36 -0.29 10.37 -13.09
C HIS A 36 -0.41 9.99 -11.61
N TYR A 37 -0.39 8.68 -11.30
CA TYR A 37 -0.53 8.20 -9.93
C TYR A 37 0.62 8.65 -9.02
N ILE A 38 1.86 8.59 -9.50
CA ILE A 38 3.02 9.00 -8.72
C ILE A 38 3.02 10.50 -8.49
N ALA A 39 2.76 11.33 -9.52
CA ALA A 39 2.70 12.78 -9.37
C ALA A 39 1.67 13.19 -8.31
N ALA A 40 0.44 12.68 -8.40
CA ALA A 40 -0.61 12.95 -7.41
C ALA A 40 -0.23 12.44 -6.00
N ALA A 41 0.39 11.27 -5.90
CA ALA A 41 0.81 10.74 -4.62
C ALA A 41 1.90 11.61 -3.96
N LEU A 42 2.92 12.01 -4.72
CA LEU A 42 4.02 12.84 -4.20
C LEU A 42 3.51 14.22 -3.79
N GLU A 43 2.63 14.84 -4.58
CA GLU A 43 2.00 16.13 -4.26
C GLU A 43 1.18 16.02 -2.97
N THR A 44 0.31 15.02 -2.88
CA THR A 44 -0.54 14.81 -1.70
C THR A 44 0.28 14.58 -0.43
N TYR A 45 1.30 13.71 -0.48
CA TYR A 45 2.09 13.44 0.73
C TYR A 45 2.95 14.62 1.13
N ARG A 46 3.48 15.43 0.20
CA ARG A 46 4.17 16.69 0.53
C ARG A 46 3.24 17.69 1.20
N SER A 47 2.03 17.86 0.69
CA SER A 47 1.02 18.72 1.32
C SER A 47 0.65 18.22 2.74
N MET A 48 0.63 16.89 2.93
CA MET A 48 0.44 16.32 4.27
C MET A 48 1.65 16.54 5.18
N GLU A 49 2.89 16.47 4.67
CA GLU A 49 4.11 16.83 5.41
C GLU A 49 4.04 18.26 5.94
N GLU A 50 3.66 19.21 5.08
CA GLU A 50 3.48 20.62 5.44
C GLU A 50 2.38 20.79 6.50
N THR A 51 1.23 20.14 6.30
CA THR A 51 0.07 20.22 7.20
C THR A 51 0.37 19.63 8.58
N LEU A 52 1.12 18.53 8.62
CA LEU A 52 1.39 17.77 9.85
C LEU A 52 2.72 18.15 10.52
N GLY A 53 3.60 18.88 9.83
CA GLY A 53 4.92 19.25 10.34
C GLY A 53 5.87 18.06 10.52
N ILE A 54 5.77 17.02 9.67
CA ILE A 54 6.54 15.77 9.76
C ILE A 54 7.05 15.36 8.38
N SER A 55 8.11 14.56 8.31
CA SER A 55 8.58 13.93 7.08
C SER A 55 7.89 12.59 6.86
N LEU A 56 7.34 12.37 5.67
CA LEU A 56 6.59 11.17 5.30
C LEU A 56 7.20 10.44 4.11
N LEU A 57 7.83 11.18 3.18
CA LEU A 57 8.38 10.68 1.93
C LEU A 57 9.89 10.49 2.03
N GLU A 58 10.36 9.32 1.68
CA GLU A 58 11.78 9.00 1.54
C GLU A 58 12.04 8.46 0.14
N ALA A 59 12.85 9.18 -0.64
CA ALA A 59 13.28 8.74 -1.96
C ALA A 59 14.38 7.68 -1.82
N MET A 60 14.20 6.55 -2.49
CA MET A 60 15.08 5.39 -2.37
C MET A 60 15.42 4.79 -3.74
N GLN A 61 16.39 3.89 -3.75
CA GLN A 61 16.69 2.98 -4.85
C GLN A 61 16.39 1.55 -4.43
N MET A 62 16.00 0.71 -5.40
CA MET A 62 15.74 -0.70 -5.14
C MET A 62 16.72 -1.57 -5.89
N PHE A 63 17.43 -2.44 -5.19
CA PHE A 63 18.25 -3.49 -5.80
C PHE A 63 17.40 -4.73 -6.03
N VAL A 64 17.29 -5.15 -7.30
CA VAL A 64 16.52 -6.32 -7.71
C VAL A 64 17.48 -7.43 -8.09
N PHE A 65 17.58 -8.44 -7.25
CA PHE A 65 18.42 -9.60 -7.42
C PHE A 65 17.76 -10.60 -8.35
N HIS A 66 18.46 -11.02 -9.39
CA HIS A 66 17.93 -11.98 -10.35
C HIS A 66 18.00 -13.39 -9.77
N LYS A 67 16.88 -14.11 -9.84
CA LYS A 67 16.78 -15.47 -9.31
C LYS A 67 17.31 -16.53 -10.27
N ASP A 68 17.37 -16.21 -11.57
CA ASP A 68 17.78 -17.08 -12.66
C ASP A 68 18.28 -16.26 -13.86
N GLU A 69 18.84 -16.96 -14.83
CA GLU A 69 19.37 -16.38 -16.07
C GLU A 69 18.27 -15.70 -16.93
N THR A 70 17.08 -16.29 -16.97
CA THR A 70 15.93 -15.71 -17.70
C THR A 70 15.58 -14.34 -17.14
N LYS A 71 15.60 -14.21 -15.82
CA LYS A 71 15.33 -12.93 -15.18
C LYS A 71 16.41 -11.91 -15.47
N ARG A 72 17.68 -12.31 -15.48
CA ARG A 72 18.82 -11.45 -15.87
C ARG A 72 18.65 -10.92 -17.28
N GLN A 73 18.36 -11.80 -18.25
CA GLN A 73 18.17 -11.41 -19.64
C GLN A 73 17.00 -10.43 -19.81
N LEU A 74 15.86 -10.71 -19.17
CA LEU A 74 14.72 -9.81 -19.19
C LEU A 74 15.07 -8.40 -18.65
N TYR A 75 15.82 -8.30 -17.57
CA TYR A 75 16.22 -7.00 -17.03
C TYR A 75 17.22 -6.28 -17.93
N ASN A 76 18.16 -6.98 -18.56
CA ASN A 76 19.09 -6.39 -19.51
C ASN A 76 18.36 -5.82 -20.75
N GLU A 77 17.38 -6.54 -21.29
CA GLU A 77 16.54 -6.05 -22.38
C GLU A 77 15.71 -4.83 -21.97
N LYS A 78 15.08 -4.90 -20.81
CA LYS A 78 14.23 -3.81 -20.30
C LYS A 78 15.01 -2.57 -19.91
N GLN A 79 16.23 -2.69 -19.47
CA GLN A 79 17.12 -1.55 -19.23
C GLN A 79 17.32 -0.69 -20.48
N LEU A 80 17.44 -1.31 -21.66
CA LEU A 80 17.56 -0.57 -22.93
C LEU A 80 16.26 0.17 -23.29
N GLN A 81 15.12 -0.37 -22.89
CA GLN A 81 13.80 0.23 -23.15
C GLN A 81 13.37 1.26 -22.10
N LEU A 82 13.82 1.11 -20.87
CA LEU A 82 13.42 1.87 -19.68
C LEU A 82 14.62 2.42 -18.88
N PRO A 83 15.60 3.10 -19.53
CA PRO A 83 16.85 3.47 -18.87
C PRO A 83 16.66 4.48 -17.70
N ALA A 84 15.55 5.21 -17.70
CA ALA A 84 15.18 6.12 -16.60
C ALA A 84 14.76 5.37 -15.32
N TYR A 85 14.35 4.11 -15.43
CA TYR A 85 13.77 3.32 -14.33
C TYR A 85 14.57 2.07 -13.98
N ILE A 86 15.31 1.53 -14.94
CA ILE A 86 16.11 0.31 -14.76
C ILE A 86 17.54 0.63 -15.17
N GLN A 87 18.47 0.50 -14.24
CA GLN A 87 19.86 0.88 -14.41
C GLN A 87 20.79 -0.26 -13.98
N GLN A 88 22.04 -0.23 -14.47
CA GLN A 88 23.10 -1.06 -13.93
C GLN A 88 23.60 -0.49 -12.61
N LEU A 89 24.14 -1.36 -11.78
CA LEU A 89 24.84 -0.96 -10.57
C LEU A 89 26.21 -0.37 -10.92
N THR A 90 26.62 0.62 -10.17
CA THR A 90 28.01 1.10 -10.16
C THR A 90 28.91 0.05 -9.49
N ASN A 91 30.23 0.15 -9.69
CA ASN A 91 31.19 -0.75 -9.03
C ASN A 91 31.09 -0.69 -7.50
N ALA A 92 30.85 0.49 -6.94
CA ALA A 92 30.65 0.65 -5.49
C ALA A 92 29.38 -0.09 -5.00
N GLU A 93 28.26 0.02 -5.73
CA GLU A 93 27.02 -0.68 -5.41
C GLU A 93 27.15 -2.20 -5.58
N ILE A 94 27.93 -2.68 -6.57
CA ILE A 94 28.25 -4.09 -6.74
C ILE A 94 29.03 -4.60 -5.51
N THR A 95 30.09 -3.90 -5.11
CA THR A 95 30.87 -4.25 -3.92
C THR A 95 30.01 -4.27 -2.67
N LEU A 96 29.18 -3.24 -2.47
CA LEU A 96 28.24 -3.16 -1.36
C LEU A 96 27.30 -4.38 -1.33
N THR A 97 26.65 -4.68 -2.46
CA THR A 97 25.69 -5.79 -2.51
C THR A 97 26.35 -7.15 -2.31
N GLN A 98 27.58 -7.35 -2.80
CA GLN A 98 28.35 -8.59 -2.60
C GLN A 98 28.76 -8.80 -1.13
N GLN A 99 28.97 -7.72 -0.38
CA GLN A 99 29.27 -7.80 1.04
C GLN A 99 28.11 -8.42 1.83
N PHE A 100 26.88 -8.05 1.50
CA PHE A 100 25.70 -8.39 2.30
C PHE A 100 24.85 -9.53 1.73
N PHE A 101 24.98 -9.83 0.42
CA PHE A 101 24.11 -10.78 -0.25
C PHE A 101 24.89 -11.82 -1.06
N ARG A 102 24.31 -13.02 -1.17
CA ARG A 102 24.69 -14.04 -2.13
C ARG A 102 23.93 -13.81 -3.43
N ASN A 103 24.63 -13.62 -4.52
CA ASN A 103 24.04 -13.40 -5.83
C ASN A 103 24.80 -14.17 -6.91
N LYS A 104 24.08 -14.88 -7.77
CA LYS A 104 24.65 -15.67 -8.86
C LYS A 104 24.37 -15.07 -10.24
N TYR A 105 23.23 -14.44 -10.40
CA TYR A 105 22.70 -14.07 -11.72
C TYR A 105 22.70 -12.57 -12.01
N GLY A 106 23.23 -11.76 -11.12
CA GLY A 106 23.28 -10.31 -11.28
C GLY A 106 22.15 -9.58 -10.60
N ILE A 107 22.26 -8.26 -10.62
CA ILE A 107 21.39 -7.32 -9.90
C ILE A 107 21.09 -6.17 -10.84
N ALA A 108 19.85 -5.71 -10.89
CA ALA A 108 19.47 -4.44 -11.49
C ALA A 108 19.14 -3.41 -10.40
N LYS A 109 19.40 -2.15 -10.69
CA LYS A 109 18.92 -1.02 -9.90
C LYS A 109 17.62 -0.51 -10.50
N VAL A 110 16.57 -0.44 -9.70
CA VAL A 110 15.25 0.04 -10.07
C VAL A 110 14.91 1.29 -9.27
N GLY A 111 14.53 2.34 -9.95
CA GLY A 111 14.14 3.58 -9.30
C GLY A 111 13.72 4.67 -10.29
N PRO A 112 13.29 5.84 -9.77
CA PRO A 112 13.13 6.11 -8.35
C PRO A 112 11.98 5.30 -7.73
N VAL A 113 12.13 4.95 -6.45
CA VAL A 113 11.05 4.44 -5.60
C VAL A 113 10.91 5.35 -4.38
N TRP A 114 9.72 5.39 -3.79
CA TRP A 114 9.49 6.18 -2.60
C TRP A 114 8.90 5.29 -1.52
N LYS A 115 9.41 5.44 -0.33
CA LYS A 115 8.85 4.86 0.87
C LYS A 115 7.99 5.89 1.57
N ILE A 116 6.83 5.46 2.05
CA ILE A 116 5.96 6.26 2.92
C ILE A 116 6.12 5.76 4.35
N HIS A 117 6.33 6.68 5.29
CA HIS A 117 6.31 6.37 6.73
C HIS A 117 4.85 6.18 7.19
N ALA A 118 4.24 5.06 6.80
CA ALA A 118 2.80 4.82 6.90
C ALA A 118 2.26 4.90 8.34
N THR A 119 2.95 4.28 9.29
CA THR A 119 2.54 4.32 10.71
C THR A 119 2.59 5.74 11.27
N GLN A 120 3.64 6.49 10.92
CA GLN A 120 3.78 7.88 11.35
C GLN A 120 2.68 8.76 10.72
N LEU A 121 2.42 8.59 9.41
CA LEU A 121 1.33 9.27 8.71
C LEU A 121 -0.02 9.05 9.40
N LEU A 122 -0.39 7.78 9.60
CA LEU A 122 -1.70 7.43 10.16
C LEU A 122 -1.87 7.94 11.60
N SER A 123 -0.82 7.86 12.41
CA SER A 123 -0.83 8.37 13.78
C SER A 123 -0.93 9.90 13.82
N ALA A 124 -0.12 10.60 13.03
CA ALA A 124 -0.14 12.06 12.98
C ALA A 124 -1.46 12.59 12.41
N TRP A 125 -2.00 11.95 11.36
CA TRP A 125 -3.28 12.31 10.78
C TRP A 125 -4.44 12.10 11.75
N SER A 126 -4.46 10.97 12.46
CA SER A 126 -5.47 10.71 13.51
C SER A 126 -5.40 11.79 14.60
N SER A 127 -4.20 12.13 15.07
CA SER A 127 -3.99 13.18 16.06
C SER A 127 -4.43 14.56 15.58
N PHE A 128 -4.11 14.91 14.33
CA PHE A 128 -4.54 16.14 13.69
C PHE A 128 -6.08 16.25 13.63
N LEU A 129 -6.75 15.20 13.16
CA LEU A 129 -8.22 15.16 13.08
C LEU A 129 -8.86 15.26 14.48
N LYS A 130 -8.29 14.57 15.47
CA LYS A 130 -8.75 14.63 16.86
C LYS A 130 -8.64 16.06 17.42
N ASN A 131 -7.49 16.71 17.22
CA ASN A 131 -7.25 18.09 17.68
C ASN A 131 -8.17 19.11 17.01
N LYS A 132 -8.62 18.83 15.79
CA LYS A 132 -9.61 19.65 15.04
C LYS A 132 -11.07 19.32 15.40
N GLY A 133 -11.33 18.34 16.26
CA GLY A 133 -12.69 17.86 16.53
C GLY A 133 -13.36 17.19 15.34
N LEU A 134 -12.57 16.64 14.41
CA LEU A 134 -13.05 16.02 13.17
C LEU A 134 -12.98 14.49 13.19
N LEU A 135 -12.57 13.87 14.30
CA LEU A 135 -12.50 12.42 14.48
C LEU A 135 -13.45 11.97 15.59
N LEU A 136 -14.36 11.09 15.23
CA LEU A 136 -15.20 10.33 16.15
C LEU A 136 -14.66 8.90 16.25
N GLN A 137 -14.10 8.54 17.41
CA GLN A 137 -13.50 7.23 17.65
C GLN A 137 -14.56 6.26 18.17
N GLU A 138 -15.30 5.64 17.25
CA GLU A 138 -16.31 4.63 17.56
C GLU A 138 -16.52 3.70 16.38
N GLN A 139 -17.14 2.55 16.65
CA GLN A 139 -17.66 1.68 15.60
C GLN A 139 -18.88 2.33 14.94
N PHE A 140 -18.81 2.58 13.62
CA PHE A 140 -19.93 3.10 12.87
C PHE A 140 -21.06 2.07 12.80
N ASN A 141 -22.27 2.48 13.17
CA ASN A 141 -23.47 1.65 13.09
C ASN A 141 -24.42 2.20 12.02
N ILE A 142 -24.51 1.52 10.89
CA ILE A 142 -25.36 1.94 9.77
C ILE A 142 -26.87 1.99 10.15
N ALA A 143 -27.31 1.19 11.15
CA ALA A 143 -28.68 1.21 11.60
C ALA A 143 -29.06 2.51 12.34
N GLU A 144 -28.08 3.25 12.85
CA GLU A 144 -28.27 4.57 13.47
C GLU A 144 -28.15 5.72 12.47
N CYS A 145 -27.93 5.40 11.19
CA CYS A 145 -27.71 6.38 10.13
C CYS A 145 -28.97 6.58 9.29
N GLY A 146 -29.54 7.77 9.35
CA GLY A 146 -30.63 8.19 8.45
C GLY A 146 -30.03 8.63 7.10
N ILE A 147 -30.20 7.83 6.05
CA ILE A 147 -29.66 8.11 4.72
C ILE A 147 -30.80 8.42 3.77
N ARG A 148 -30.71 9.58 3.10
CA ARG A 148 -31.62 10.06 2.07
C ARG A 148 -30.83 10.44 0.82
N PRO A 149 -31.46 10.60 -0.35
CA PRO A 149 -30.72 10.90 -1.60
C PRO A 149 -29.77 12.11 -1.52
N GLU A 150 -30.11 13.12 -0.72
CA GLU A 150 -29.35 14.38 -0.66
C GLU A 150 -28.76 14.68 0.73
N SER A 151 -28.99 13.82 1.72
CA SER A 151 -28.55 14.07 3.10
C SER A 151 -28.31 12.80 3.88
N VAL A 152 -27.40 12.90 4.83
CA VAL A 152 -27.03 11.84 5.77
C VAL A 152 -27.10 12.41 7.19
N GLN A 153 -27.79 11.70 8.09
CA GLN A 153 -27.84 12.04 9.50
C GLN A 153 -27.30 10.88 10.32
N TYR A 154 -26.24 11.08 11.06
CA TYR A 154 -25.70 10.10 12.00
C TYR A 154 -25.57 10.73 13.38
N LYS A 155 -26.37 10.27 14.33
CA LYS A 155 -26.47 10.90 15.67
C LYS A 155 -26.73 12.41 15.54
N THR A 156 -25.80 13.24 16.05
CA THR A 156 -25.88 14.70 15.97
C THR A 156 -25.20 15.28 14.70
N ILE A 157 -24.61 14.42 13.86
CA ILE A 157 -23.88 14.83 12.66
C ILE A 157 -24.85 14.84 11.47
N SER A 158 -24.94 15.98 10.78
CA SER A 158 -25.64 16.13 9.50
C SER A 158 -24.63 16.41 8.39
N ALA A 159 -24.75 15.71 7.26
CA ALA A 159 -23.87 15.86 6.12
C ALA A 159 -24.62 15.66 4.80
N GLY A 160 -24.10 16.22 3.70
CA GLY A 160 -24.63 15.97 2.37
C GLY A 160 -24.29 14.58 1.84
N LYS A 161 -23.15 14.02 2.29
CA LYS A 161 -22.65 12.74 1.78
C LYS A 161 -21.94 11.93 2.86
N ILE A 162 -21.97 10.59 2.69
CA ILE A 162 -21.13 9.64 3.43
C ILE A 162 -20.25 8.88 2.45
N ILE A 163 -18.96 8.73 2.78
CA ILE A 163 -17.99 7.97 1.99
C ILE A 163 -17.52 6.77 2.82
N PHE A 164 -17.81 5.56 2.35
CA PHE A 164 -17.41 4.33 3.00
C PHE A 164 -15.99 3.92 2.59
N CYS A 165 -15.05 4.01 3.54
CA CYS A 165 -13.64 3.65 3.41
C CYS A 165 -13.27 2.45 4.29
N GLU A 166 -14.15 1.47 4.39
CA GLU A 166 -14.16 0.41 5.42
C GLU A 166 -13.13 -0.71 5.20
N GLY A 167 -12.31 -0.60 4.14
CA GLY A 167 -11.34 -1.65 3.81
C GLY A 167 -12.02 -3.01 3.58
N ALA A 168 -11.50 -4.07 4.21
CA ALA A 168 -12.04 -5.42 4.04
C ALA A 168 -13.49 -5.57 4.57
N ALA A 169 -13.89 -4.77 5.56
CA ALA A 169 -15.25 -4.80 6.09
C ALA A 169 -16.30 -4.31 5.08
N GLY A 170 -15.90 -3.51 4.09
CA GLY A 170 -16.79 -2.98 3.06
C GLY A 170 -17.52 -4.04 2.24
N MET A 171 -17.04 -5.29 2.19
CA MET A 171 -17.76 -6.40 1.56
C MET A 171 -19.10 -6.75 2.25
N HIS A 172 -19.29 -6.33 3.50
CA HIS A 172 -20.50 -6.55 4.28
C HIS A 172 -21.40 -5.31 4.31
N ASN A 173 -21.00 -4.20 3.69
CA ASN A 173 -21.78 -2.98 3.61
C ASN A 173 -23.03 -3.19 2.76
N SER A 174 -24.21 -2.85 3.31
CA SER A 174 -25.51 -3.12 2.68
C SER A 174 -25.69 -2.40 1.33
N PHE A 175 -25.05 -1.26 1.12
CA PHE A 175 -25.09 -0.53 -0.15
C PHE A 175 -24.20 -1.15 -1.22
N PHE A 176 -23.08 -1.79 -0.83
CA PHE A 176 -22.02 -2.20 -1.73
C PHE A 176 -21.73 -3.71 -1.73
N LYS A 177 -22.54 -4.52 -1.06
CA LYS A 177 -22.36 -5.99 -0.96
C LYS A 177 -22.35 -6.73 -2.30
N ASN A 178 -22.92 -6.13 -3.35
CA ASN A 178 -22.98 -6.70 -4.70
C ASN A 178 -21.73 -6.35 -5.54
N LEU A 179 -20.84 -5.46 -5.05
CA LEU A 179 -19.59 -5.18 -5.74
C LEU A 179 -18.65 -6.38 -5.66
N PRO A 180 -17.76 -6.55 -6.64
CA PRO A 180 -16.94 -7.74 -6.79
C PRO A 180 -15.78 -7.79 -5.79
N PHE A 181 -16.06 -7.63 -4.52
CA PHE A 181 -15.05 -7.75 -3.46
C PHE A 181 -14.43 -9.14 -3.42
N THR A 182 -13.15 -9.19 -3.16
CA THR A 182 -12.40 -10.41 -2.89
C THR A 182 -11.52 -10.23 -1.66
N LYS A 183 -11.13 -11.33 -1.05
CA LYS A 183 -10.24 -11.32 0.12
C LYS A 183 -8.83 -11.68 -0.30
N ASN A 184 -7.87 -10.91 0.17
CA ASN A 184 -6.45 -11.23 0.01
C ASN A 184 -5.70 -10.98 1.33
N ARG A 185 -5.23 -12.06 1.94
CA ARG A 185 -4.40 -12.01 3.13
C ARG A 185 -2.95 -11.79 2.73
N GLY A 186 -2.27 -10.87 3.41
CA GLY A 186 -0.84 -10.63 3.30
C GLY A 186 -0.15 -10.71 4.64
N GLU A 187 1.06 -11.24 4.63
CA GLU A 187 1.91 -11.38 5.79
C GLU A 187 3.26 -10.73 5.54
N ALA A 188 3.87 -10.22 6.61
CA ALA A 188 5.23 -9.72 6.59
C ALA A 188 5.93 -10.02 7.92
N LEU A 189 7.24 -10.23 7.86
CA LEU A 189 8.08 -10.30 9.05
C LEU A 189 8.71 -8.93 9.29
N LEU A 190 8.81 -8.53 10.54
CA LEU A 190 9.65 -7.43 10.96
C LEU A 190 10.98 -8.00 11.43
N LEU A 191 12.07 -7.60 10.77
CA LEU A 191 13.39 -8.17 10.97
C LEU A 191 14.36 -7.13 11.55
N SER A 192 15.14 -7.51 12.53
CA SER A 192 16.36 -6.82 12.89
C SER A 192 17.50 -7.43 12.06
N VAL A 193 18.17 -6.61 11.27
CA VAL A 193 19.32 -7.01 10.44
C VAL A 193 20.43 -5.97 10.68
N PRO A 194 21.27 -6.16 11.70
CA PRO A 194 22.38 -5.27 11.98
C PRO A 194 23.28 -5.11 10.75
N ASP A 195 23.82 -3.93 10.56
CA ASP A 195 24.78 -3.56 9.52
C ASP A 195 24.24 -3.60 8.07
N LEU A 196 22.98 -3.96 7.83
CA LEU A 196 22.39 -3.84 6.50
C LEU A 196 22.04 -2.37 6.21
N PRO A 197 22.58 -1.77 5.14
CA PRO A 197 22.27 -0.38 4.79
C PRO A 197 20.75 -0.13 4.61
N ALA A 198 20.25 0.90 5.28
CA ALA A 198 18.82 1.25 5.27
C ALA A 198 18.45 2.27 4.17
N GLU A 199 19.40 2.67 3.32
CA GLU A 199 19.19 3.62 2.21
C GLU A 199 18.60 2.95 0.98
N TYR A 200 18.50 1.61 0.99
CA TYR A 200 18.06 0.82 -0.16
C TYR A 200 16.91 -0.12 0.18
N VAL A 201 16.07 -0.35 -0.81
CA VAL A 201 15.14 -1.49 -0.80
C VAL A 201 15.81 -2.66 -1.49
N TYR A 202 15.71 -3.86 -0.93
CA TYR A 202 16.28 -5.07 -1.51
C TYR A 202 15.17 -6.02 -1.93
N HIS A 203 15.22 -6.53 -3.15
CA HIS A 203 14.21 -7.44 -3.69
C HIS A 203 14.84 -8.66 -4.34
N TYR A 204 14.43 -9.83 -3.91
CA TYR A 204 14.72 -11.13 -4.52
C TYR A 204 13.41 -11.86 -4.84
N SER A 205 13.09 -12.96 -4.18
CA SER A 205 11.73 -13.53 -4.17
C SER A 205 10.83 -12.88 -3.12
N ILE A 206 11.45 -12.21 -2.17
CA ILE A 206 10.82 -11.41 -1.12
C ILE A 206 11.49 -10.04 -1.08
N ARG A 207 10.87 -9.07 -0.46
CA ARG A 207 11.36 -7.70 -0.39
C ARG A 207 11.75 -7.33 1.04
N LEU A 208 12.91 -6.70 1.20
CA LEU A 208 13.32 -6.02 2.43
C LEU A 208 13.16 -4.52 2.24
N VAL A 209 12.31 -3.90 3.03
CA VAL A 209 12.07 -2.46 3.04
C VAL A 209 12.54 -1.92 4.39
N PRO A 210 13.44 -0.94 4.45
CA PRO A 210 13.80 -0.31 5.71
C PRO A 210 12.55 0.16 6.47
N ALA A 211 12.50 -0.12 7.77
CA ALA A 211 11.44 0.30 8.67
C ALA A 211 11.99 1.24 9.75
N ALA A 212 11.19 1.64 10.72
CA ALA A 212 11.65 2.43 11.85
C ALA A 212 12.63 1.62 12.72
N GLU A 213 13.46 2.33 13.49
CA GLU A 213 14.34 1.74 14.52
C GLU A 213 15.37 0.72 13.99
N GLY A 214 15.83 0.88 12.74
CA GLY A 214 16.83 -0.03 12.16
C GLY A 214 16.28 -1.42 11.81
N LEU A 215 14.97 -1.56 11.75
CA LEU A 215 14.30 -2.79 11.35
C LEU A 215 14.05 -2.82 9.83
N PHE A 216 13.74 -4.00 9.33
CA PHE A 216 13.34 -4.21 7.94
C PHE A 216 11.99 -4.93 7.89
N TRP A 217 11.05 -4.35 7.15
CA TRP A 217 9.83 -5.04 6.74
C TRP A 217 10.18 -6.04 5.63
N CYS A 218 9.86 -7.31 5.85
CA CYS A 218 10.14 -8.40 4.93
C CYS A 218 8.83 -9.03 4.45
N GLY A 219 8.48 -8.80 3.21
CA GLY A 219 7.17 -9.26 2.70
C GLY A 219 7.01 -9.08 1.21
N SER A 220 5.86 -9.44 0.75
CA SER A 220 4.72 -10.09 1.38
C SER A 220 4.24 -11.27 0.52
N ASN A 221 3.51 -12.17 1.14
CA ASN A 221 2.77 -13.19 0.40
C ASN A 221 1.40 -12.68 -0.07
N TYR A 222 0.72 -13.55 -0.83
CA TYR A 222 -0.66 -13.38 -1.29
C TYR A 222 -1.40 -14.70 -1.05
N LYS A 223 -2.40 -14.67 -0.16
CA LYS A 223 -3.23 -15.84 0.16
C LYS A 223 -4.69 -15.48 -0.08
N TRP A 224 -5.29 -16.11 -1.07
CA TRP A 224 -6.67 -15.84 -1.49
C TRP A 224 -7.70 -16.66 -0.72
N GLN A 225 -7.28 -17.81 -0.17
CA GLN A 225 -8.11 -18.67 0.67
C GLN A 225 -7.53 -18.72 2.07
N PHE A 226 -8.26 -18.26 3.05
CA PHE A 226 -7.86 -18.25 4.45
C PHE A 226 -9.10 -18.15 5.35
N ASN A 227 -8.99 -18.71 6.57
CA ASN A 227 -10.08 -18.73 7.54
C ASN A 227 -9.84 -17.78 8.73
N ASN A 228 -8.62 -17.25 8.87
CA ASN A 228 -8.25 -16.35 9.95
C ASN A 228 -7.07 -15.46 9.57
N LEU A 229 -6.75 -14.51 10.43
CA LEU A 229 -5.60 -13.60 10.31
C LEU A 229 -4.47 -13.96 11.30
N LEU A 230 -4.36 -15.23 11.68
CA LEU A 230 -3.23 -15.67 12.51
C LEU A 230 -1.97 -15.87 11.64
N PRO A 231 -0.78 -15.56 12.15
CA PRO A 231 0.49 -15.77 11.44
C PRO A 231 0.69 -17.20 10.97
N ASP A 232 1.08 -17.39 9.71
CA ASP A 232 1.37 -18.72 9.12
C ASP A 232 2.84 -19.10 9.38
N GLN A 233 3.05 -20.03 10.28
CA GLN A 233 4.39 -20.47 10.67
C GLN A 233 5.14 -21.16 9.51
N ASN A 234 4.43 -21.84 8.59
CA ASN A 234 5.06 -22.46 7.43
C ASN A 234 5.61 -21.39 6.47
N TRP A 235 4.83 -20.34 6.21
CA TRP A 235 5.32 -19.22 5.41
C TRP A 235 6.50 -18.52 6.08
N ARG A 236 6.45 -18.31 7.39
CA ARG A 236 7.57 -17.75 8.14
C ARG A 236 8.83 -18.61 7.98
N MET A 237 8.75 -19.92 8.20
CA MET A 237 9.91 -20.83 8.06
C MET A 237 10.50 -20.81 6.64
N GLN A 238 9.65 -20.80 5.60
CA GLN A 238 10.07 -20.70 4.22
C GLN A 238 10.76 -19.37 3.91
N THR A 239 10.22 -18.28 4.45
CA THR A 239 10.79 -16.93 4.31
C THR A 239 12.14 -16.83 4.99
N GLU A 240 12.27 -17.32 6.21
CA GLU A 240 13.55 -17.38 6.92
C GLU A 240 14.58 -18.26 6.18
N ALA A 241 14.18 -19.39 5.61
CA ALA A 241 15.05 -20.24 4.81
C ALA A 241 15.55 -19.50 3.56
N THR A 242 14.66 -18.78 2.87
CA THR A 242 15.02 -17.93 1.72
C THR A 242 16.01 -16.82 2.13
N LEU A 243 15.79 -16.17 3.26
CA LEU A 243 16.67 -15.14 3.76
C LEU A 243 18.06 -15.70 4.08
N ARG A 244 18.18 -16.87 4.73
CA ARG A 244 19.47 -17.52 5.03
C ARG A 244 20.25 -17.91 3.77
N GLN A 245 19.56 -18.22 2.68
CA GLN A 245 20.22 -18.50 1.38
C GLN A 245 20.72 -17.25 0.69
N TRP A 246 20.02 -16.14 0.82
CA TRP A 246 20.27 -14.89 0.11
C TRP A 246 21.16 -13.92 0.89
N LEU A 247 20.81 -13.64 2.18
CA LEU A 247 21.51 -12.70 3.05
C LEU A 247 22.75 -13.36 3.67
N ARG A 248 23.84 -12.60 3.77
CA ARG A 248 25.08 -13.01 4.47
C ARG A 248 25.09 -12.61 5.94
N LEU A 249 24.29 -11.60 6.29
CA LEU A 249 24.19 -11.08 7.65
C LEU A 249 23.29 -11.96 8.51
N PRO A 250 23.53 -12.02 9.82
CA PRO A 250 22.56 -12.57 10.77
C PRO A 250 21.32 -11.69 10.81
N PHE A 251 20.19 -12.28 11.06
CA PHE A 251 18.93 -11.57 11.28
C PHE A 251 18.11 -12.21 12.39
N LYS A 252 17.25 -11.42 13.01
CA LYS A 252 16.28 -11.87 14.00
C LYS A 252 14.88 -11.45 13.58
N VAL A 253 13.92 -12.36 13.61
CA VAL A 253 12.50 -12.01 13.47
C VAL A 253 12.03 -11.39 14.77
N VAL A 254 11.60 -10.14 14.70
CA VAL A 254 11.10 -9.33 15.82
C VAL A 254 9.60 -9.50 15.92
N ASP A 255 8.90 -9.49 14.78
CA ASP A 255 7.45 -9.61 14.73
C ASP A 255 6.99 -10.33 13.45
N HIS A 256 5.75 -10.83 13.44
CA HIS A 256 5.09 -11.45 12.30
C HIS A 256 3.68 -10.87 12.17
N VAL A 257 3.51 -9.94 11.25
CA VAL A 257 2.30 -9.17 11.07
C VAL A 257 1.45 -9.70 9.91
N VAL A 258 0.14 -9.63 10.08
CA VAL A 258 -0.85 -10.13 9.12
C VAL A 258 -1.95 -9.11 8.94
N ALA A 259 -2.40 -8.91 7.71
CA ALA A 259 -3.59 -8.11 7.44
C ALA A 259 -4.34 -8.59 6.20
N GLU A 260 -5.63 -8.29 6.17
CA GLU A 260 -6.48 -8.50 5.00
C GLU A 260 -6.47 -7.24 4.12
N ARG A 261 -6.13 -7.43 2.83
CA ARG A 261 -6.17 -6.36 1.83
C ARG A 261 -7.55 -6.29 1.20
N PRO A 262 -8.19 -5.13 1.17
CA PRO A 262 -9.42 -4.94 0.40
C PRO A 262 -9.10 -4.99 -1.10
N THR A 263 -9.53 -6.04 -1.77
CA THR A 263 -9.32 -6.26 -3.19
C THR A 263 -10.64 -6.52 -3.90
N THR A 264 -10.62 -6.50 -5.22
CA THR A 264 -11.77 -6.84 -6.07
C THR A 264 -11.37 -7.89 -7.09
N ALA A 265 -12.34 -8.62 -7.62
CA ALA A 265 -12.15 -9.44 -8.82
C ALA A 265 -11.68 -8.54 -9.97
N GLY A 266 -10.62 -8.95 -10.67
CA GLY A 266 -9.99 -8.12 -11.71
C GLY A 266 -9.13 -6.95 -11.19
N GLN A 267 -8.94 -6.80 -9.88
CA GLN A 267 -8.09 -5.76 -9.27
C GLN A 267 -8.52 -4.33 -9.64
N GLN A 268 -9.81 -4.09 -9.78
CA GLN A 268 -10.38 -2.77 -10.05
C GLN A 268 -10.55 -2.00 -8.74
N PHE A 269 -10.31 -0.68 -8.80
CA PHE A 269 -10.56 0.21 -7.66
C PHE A 269 -12.05 0.54 -7.57
N LEU A 270 -12.54 0.70 -6.35
CA LEU A 270 -13.92 1.12 -6.06
C LEU A 270 -13.89 2.57 -5.56
N ALA A 271 -14.23 3.52 -6.44
CA ALA A 271 -14.32 4.94 -6.09
C ALA A 271 -15.49 5.57 -6.87
N GLY A 272 -16.56 5.96 -6.19
CA GLY A 272 -17.74 6.54 -6.83
C GLY A 272 -18.96 6.56 -5.93
N THR A 273 -20.07 7.08 -6.46
CA THR A 273 -21.37 7.19 -5.79
C THR A 273 -22.26 5.98 -6.06
N HIS A 274 -23.13 5.66 -5.12
CA HIS A 274 -24.14 4.62 -5.29
C HIS A 274 -25.20 5.09 -6.32
N PRO A 275 -25.54 4.27 -7.35
CA PRO A 275 -26.39 4.72 -8.47
C PRO A 275 -27.78 5.21 -8.04
N ALA A 276 -28.39 4.57 -7.04
CA ALA A 276 -29.73 4.94 -6.55
C ALA A 276 -29.71 5.83 -5.30
N MET A 277 -28.54 6.14 -4.74
CA MET A 277 -28.42 6.93 -3.50
C MET A 277 -27.21 7.88 -3.61
N PRO A 278 -27.35 9.05 -4.25
CA PRO A 278 -26.23 9.97 -4.53
C PRO A 278 -25.49 10.52 -3.30
N SER A 279 -26.13 10.46 -2.12
CA SER A 279 -25.50 10.82 -0.84
C SER A 279 -24.52 9.78 -0.33
N VAL A 280 -24.46 8.58 -0.94
CA VAL A 280 -23.63 7.46 -0.52
C VAL A 280 -22.52 7.22 -1.54
N ALA A 281 -21.30 7.21 -1.08
CA ALA A 281 -20.13 6.93 -1.91
C ALA A 281 -19.24 5.85 -1.27
N ILE A 282 -18.41 5.24 -2.09
CA ILE A 282 -17.40 4.26 -1.67
C ILE A 282 -16.01 4.68 -2.15
N PHE A 283 -15.00 4.41 -1.32
CA PHE A 283 -13.59 4.48 -1.67
C PHE A 283 -12.86 3.26 -1.11
N ASN A 284 -12.63 2.24 -1.96
CA ASN A 284 -12.17 0.94 -1.49
C ASN A 284 -11.47 0.13 -2.61
N GLY A 285 -11.13 -1.12 -2.36
CA GLY A 285 -10.60 -2.04 -3.37
C GLY A 285 -9.17 -1.77 -3.81
N LEU A 286 -8.39 -0.95 -3.08
CA LEU A 286 -7.06 -0.48 -3.49
C LEU A 286 -5.98 -1.57 -3.42
N GLY A 287 -6.24 -2.69 -2.74
CA GLY A 287 -5.33 -3.83 -2.65
C GLY A 287 -3.94 -3.44 -2.13
N THR A 288 -2.91 -3.68 -2.95
CA THR A 288 -1.52 -3.30 -2.64
C THR A 288 -1.12 -1.93 -3.16
N LYS A 289 -2.06 -1.18 -3.75
CA LYS A 289 -1.79 0.08 -4.43
C LYS A 289 -2.29 1.32 -3.70
N GLY A 290 -2.75 1.16 -2.45
CA GLY A 290 -3.33 2.25 -1.66
C GLY A 290 -2.43 3.48 -1.58
N PHE A 291 -1.15 3.30 -1.26
CA PHE A 291 -0.21 4.42 -1.16
C PHE A 291 0.19 5.04 -2.50
N SER A 292 0.15 4.30 -3.60
CA SER A 292 0.53 4.83 -4.92
C SER A 292 -0.65 5.40 -5.71
N CYS A 293 -1.81 4.72 -5.71
CA CYS A 293 -2.95 5.12 -6.53
C CYS A 293 -4.04 5.84 -5.71
N GLY A 294 -4.10 5.60 -4.40
CA GLY A 294 -5.11 6.18 -3.51
C GLY A 294 -5.20 7.70 -3.59
N PRO A 295 -4.11 8.46 -3.54
CA PRO A 295 -4.16 9.92 -3.63
C PRO A 295 -4.86 10.44 -4.90
N ALA A 296 -4.48 9.98 -6.08
CA ALA A 296 -5.12 10.38 -7.33
C ALA A 296 -6.61 10.03 -7.36
N LEU A 297 -6.93 8.80 -6.99
CA LEU A 297 -8.32 8.33 -6.97
C LEU A 297 -9.18 9.08 -5.94
N ALA A 298 -8.60 9.49 -4.81
CA ALA A 298 -9.31 10.29 -3.81
C ALA A 298 -9.58 11.71 -4.34
N LEU A 299 -8.61 12.33 -5.03
CA LEU A 299 -8.81 13.63 -5.68
C LEU A 299 -9.89 13.56 -6.75
N ASP A 300 -9.90 12.51 -7.57
CA ASP A 300 -10.92 12.30 -8.60
C ASP A 300 -12.29 12.08 -7.97
N LEU A 301 -12.39 11.28 -6.90
CA LEU A 301 -13.65 11.12 -6.18
C LEU A 301 -14.14 12.43 -5.58
N CYS A 302 -13.25 13.23 -4.98
CA CYS A 302 -13.62 14.56 -4.44
C CYS A 302 -14.19 15.46 -5.54
N ARG A 303 -13.56 15.53 -6.72
CA ARG A 303 -14.06 16.30 -7.86
C ARG A 303 -15.44 15.82 -8.29
N HIS A 304 -15.63 14.53 -8.45
CA HIS A 304 -16.93 13.94 -8.79
C HIS A 304 -18.02 14.23 -7.75
N LEU A 305 -17.68 14.24 -6.46
CA LEU A 305 -18.63 14.53 -5.38
C LEU A 305 -19.01 16.00 -5.29
N THR A 306 -18.16 16.92 -5.76
CA THR A 306 -18.37 18.39 -5.75
C THR A 306 -18.92 18.92 -7.07
N ASP A 307 -18.65 18.22 -8.18
CA ASP A 307 -19.12 18.54 -9.52
C ASP A 307 -19.69 17.27 -10.19
N PRO A 308 -21.01 17.04 -10.12
CA PRO A 308 -21.64 15.84 -10.66
C PRO A 308 -21.51 15.65 -12.18
N ASP A 309 -21.21 16.72 -12.93
CA ASP A 309 -21.00 16.63 -14.37
C ASP A 309 -19.65 16.03 -14.74
N GLN A 310 -18.73 15.90 -13.77
CA GLN A 310 -17.48 15.19 -13.96
C GLN A 310 -17.67 13.67 -13.74
N PRO A 311 -17.35 12.84 -14.74
CA PRO A 311 -17.47 11.39 -14.58
C PRO A 311 -16.54 10.88 -13.48
N ALA A 312 -17.04 9.94 -12.66
CA ALA A 312 -16.18 9.23 -11.72
C ALA A 312 -15.08 8.46 -12.49
N SER A 313 -13.84 8.57 -12.06
CA SER A 313 -12.68 7.95 -12.73
C SER A 313 -12.66 6.41 -12.61
N SER A 314 -13.52 5.81 -11.77
CA SER A 314 -13.59 4.36 -11.62
C SER A 314 -14.75 3.78 -12.42
N ARG A 315 -14.42 2.84 -13.32
CA ARG A 315 -15.37 2.08 -14.15
C ARG A 315 -16.15 0.99 -13.38
N ALA A 316 -15.99 0.90 -12.06
CA ALA A 316 -16.42 -0.26 -11.28
C ALA A 316 -17.83 -0.16 -10.66
N LEU A 317 -18.55 0.96 -10.82
CA LEU A 317 -19.87 1.16 -10.20
C LEU A 317 -21.03 1.12 -11.21
N HIS A 318 -20.78 0.65 -12.46
CA HIS A 318 -21.81 0.50 -13.49
C HIS A 318 -22.20 -0.96 -13.68
#